data_5f32438e4ad0a2d612a5552f94613bb0
#
_entry.id   5f32438e4ad0a2d612a5552f94613bb0
#
_cell.length_a   1.000
_cell.length_b   1.000
_cell.length_c   1.000
_cell.angle_alpha   90.00
_cell.angle_beta   90.00
_cell.angle_gamma   90.00
#
_symmetry.space_group_name_H-M   'P 1'
#
loop_
_entity.id
_entity.type
_entity.pdbx_description
1 polymer ?
#
loop_
_entity_poly.entity_id
_entity_poly.type
_entity_poly.pdbx_seq_one_letter_code
_entity_poly.pdbx_strand_id
1 'polypeptide(L)'
;PVKLVKSYIQDHYAETIKLEELAEMVGFNSAYFSSMFKKETGQTLTEYILEVRMEQARELLKQKDIKINHIPEMIGIGDAKYFSKQFKKVSGLTPSQYRKFFG
;
A
#
# COMPACT_ATOMS: atom_id res chain seq x y z
N PRO A 1 2.92 -18.11 -7.44
CA PRO A 1 1.67 -17.41 -7.09
C PRO A 1 1.89 -16.12 -6.31
N VAL A 2 2.71 -16.18 -5.25
CA VAL A 2 2.96 -15.00 -4.43
C VAL A 2 3.64 -13.89 -5.22
N LYS A 3 4.64 -14.24 -6.00
CA LYS A 3 5.37 -13.27 -6.81
C LYS A 3 4.46 -12.58 -7.84
N LEU A 4 3.57 -13.33 -8.47
CA LEU A 4 2.62 -12.79 -9.43
C LEU A 4 1.67 -11.79 -8.75
N VAL A 5 1.17 -12.14 -7.57
CA VAL A 5 0.26 -11.28 -6.82
C VAL A 5 0.97 -10.01 -6.35
N LYS A 6 2.21 -10.13 -5.86
CA LYS A 6 2.98 -8.95 -5.47
C LYS A 6 3.20 -8.00 -6.64
N SER A 7 3.53 -8.54 -7.80
CA SER A 7 3.71 -7.74 -9.01
C SER A 7 2.43 -7.02 -9.41
N TYR A 8 1.30 -7.74 -9.35
CA TYR A 8 0.00 -7.13 -9.64
C TYR A 8 -0.30 -5.98 -8.69
N ILE A 9 -0.05 -6.17 -7.39
CA ILE A 9 -0.30 -5.13 -6.39
C ILE A 9 0.57 -3.91 -6.66
N GLN A 10 1.83 -4.10 -7.02
CA GLN A 10 2.72 -2.99 -7.33
C GLN A 10 2.25 -2.20 -8.54
N ASP A 11 1.61 -2.84 -9.49
CA ASP A 11 1.08 -2.17 -10.69
C ASP A 11 -0.31 -1.55 -10.47
N HIS A 12 -1.05 -2.00 -9.45
CA HIS A 12 -2.45 -1.61 -9.25
C HIS A 12 -2.75 -1.09 -7.84
N TYR A 13 -1.74 -0.68 -7.09
CA TYR A 13 -1.91 -0.32 -5.67
C TYR A 13 -2.91 0.83 -5.45
N ALA A 14 -3.09 1.72 -6.41
CA ALA A 14 -3.99 2.86 -6.28
C ALA A 14 -5.45 2.50 -6.53
N GLU A 15 -5.71 1.29 -6.98
CA GLU A 15 -7.06 0.81 -7.28
C GLU A 15 -7.62 0.05 -6.08
N THR A 16 -8.94 -0.18 -6.09
CA THR A 16 -9.55 -1.07 -5.12
C THR A 16 -9.11 -2.50 -5.41
N ILE A 17 -8.49 -3.13 -4.43
CA ILE A 17 -7.98 -4.51 -4.58
C ILE A 17 -8.78 -5.43 -3.67
N LYS A 18 -9.37 -6.46 -4.26
CA LYS A 18 -10.17 -7.45 -3.52
C LYS A 18 -9.41 -8.76 -3.42
N LEU A 19 -9.40 -9.34 -2.23
CA LEU A 19 -8.75 -10.62 -1.96
C LEU A 19 -9.22 -11.72 -2.91
N GLU A 20 -10.53 -11.76 -3.16
CA GLU A 20 -11.13 -12.78 -4.03
C GLU A 20 -10.57 -12.71 -5.44
N GLU A 21 -10.35 -11.51 -5.94
CA GLU A 21 -9.79 -11.32 -7.28
C GLU A 21 -8.36 -11.81 -7.37
N LEU A 22 -7.57 -11.52 -6.33
CA LEU A 22 -6.18 -11.98 -6.28
C LEU A 22 -6.08 -13.50 -6.21
N ALA A 23 -6.92 -14.10 -5.37
CA ALA A 23 -6.94 -15.57 -5.24
C ALA A 23 -7.36 -16.23 -6.54
N GLU A 24 -8.39 -15.72 -7.20
CA GLU A 24 -8.86 -16.23 -8.47
C GLU A 24 -7.77 -16.16 -9.54
N MET A 25 -7.01 -15.09 -9.55
CA MET A 25 -5.92 -14.88 -10.50
C MET A 25 -4.89 -16.00 -10.47
N VAL A 26 -4.67 -16.61 -9.30
CA VAL A 26 -3.71 -17.70 -9.14
C VAL A 26 -4.35 -19.06 -8.94
N GLY A 27 -5.68 -19.16 -9.09
CA GLY A 27 -6.40 -20.43 -9.05
C GLY A 27 -6.65 -21.00 -7.66
N PHE A 28 -6.66 -20.16 -6.62
CA PHE A 28 -6.91 -20.60 -5.26
C PHE A 28 -8.19 -19.98 -4.70
N ASN A 29 -8.77 -20.61 -3.66
CA ASN A 29 -9.82 -19.92 -2.92
C ASN A 29 -9.20 -18.89 -1.97
N SER A 30 -10.03 -17.93 -1.55
CA SER A 30 -9.54 -16.79 -0.76
C SER A 30 -8.89 -17.17 0.57
N ALA A 31 -9.52 -18.10 1.30
CA ALA A 31 -8.99 -18.50 2.61
C ALA A 31 -7.64 -19.19 2.50
N TYR A 32 -7.51 -20.09 1.55
CA TYR A 32 -6.25 -20.80 1.33
C TYR A 32 -5.15 -19.84 0.90
N PHE A 33 -5.47 -18.97 -0.06
CA PHE A 33 -4.48 -18.00 -0.58
C PHE A 33 -4.02 -17.04 0.51
N SER A 34 -4.96 -16.55 1.32
CA SER A 34 -4.64 -15.64 2.41
C SER A 34 -3.65 -16.27 3.40
N SER A 35 -3.92 -17.51 3.81
CA SER A 35 -3.02 -18.24 4.70
C SER A 35 -1.66 -18.48 4.08
N MET A 36 -1.64 -18.89 2.82
CA MET A 36 -0.40 -19.16 2.10
C MET A 36 0.44 -17.89 1.97
N PHE A 37 -0.20 -16.78 1.62
CA PHE A 37 0.50 -15.51 1.45
C PHE A 37 1.18 -15.11 2.75
N LYS A 38 0.46 -15.16 3.88
CA LYS A 38 1.04 -14.81 5.16
C LYS A 38 2.17 -15.76 5.56
N LYS A 39 1.99 -17.04 5.30
CA LYS A 39 3.02 -18.05 5.64
C LYS A 39 4.30 -17.80 4.85
N GLU A 40 4.19 -17.50 3.56
CA GLU A 40 5.36 -17.33 2.71
C GLU A 40 6.02 -15.95 2.85
N THR A 41 5.26 -14.90 3.16
CA THR A 41 5.79 -13.53 3.19
C THR A 41 5.93 -12.96 4.59
N GLY A 42 5.27 -13.56 5.58
CA GLY A 42 5.23 -13.01 6.93
C GLY A 42 4.25 -11.87 7.11
N GLN A 43 3.54 -11.48 6.07
CA GLN A 43 2.58 -10.37 6.09
C GLN A 43 1.22 -10.81 5.57
N THR A 44 0.14 -10.19 6.07
CA THR A 44 -1.17 -10.36 5.45
C THR A 44 -1.18 -9.58 4.13
N LEU A 45 -2.13 -9.91 3.26
CA LEU A 45 -2.30 -9.15 2.01
C LEU A 45 -2.59 -7.68 2.30
N THR A 46 -3.44 -7.40 3.29
CA THR A 46 -3.77 -6.03 3.69
C THR A 46 -2.53 -5.26 4.12
N GLU A 47 -1.68 -5.90 4.92
CA GLU A 47 -0.41 -5.29 5.35
C GLU A 47 0.51 -5.01 4.18
N TYR A 48 0.60 -5.94 3.25
CA TYR A 48 1.46 -5.77 2.08
C TYR A 48 0.97 -4.63 1.18
N ILE A 49 -0.35 -4.57 0.93
CA ILE A 49 -0.92 -3.51 0.12
C ILE A 49 -0.66 -2.15 0.76
N LEU A 50 -0.85 -2.04 2.08
CA LEU A 50 -0.58 -0.80 2.80
C LEU A 50 0.90 -0.41 2.69
N GLU A 51 1.79 -1.37 2.82
CA GLU A 51 3.24 -1.13 2.70
C GLU A 51 3.60 -0.56 1.33
N VAL A 52 3.04 -1.13 0.25
CA VAL A 52 3.27 -0.64 -1.10
C VAL A 52 2.75 0.78 -1.24
N ARG A 53 1.56 1.06 -0.73
CA ARG A 53 0.96 2.40 -0.77
C ARG A 53 1.80 3.42 0.00
N MET A 54 2.31 3.04 1.17
CA MET A 54 3.15 3.94 1.98
C MET A 54 4.49 4.22 1.30
N GLU A 55 5.06 3.22 0.65
CA GLU A 55 6.29 3.41 -0.11
C GLU A 55 6.10 4.39 -1.25
N GLN A 56 4.98 4.27 -1.98
CA GLN A 56 4.65 5.21 -3.03
C GLN A 56 4.41 6.62 -2.47
N ALA A 57 3.78 6.70 -1.30
CA ALA A 57 3.58 8.00 -0.65
C ALA A 57 4.92 8.67 -0.34
N ARG A 58 5.91 7.91 0.13
CA ARG A 58 7.23 8.45 0.40
C ARG A 58 7.86 9.04 -0.86
N GLU A 59 7.73 8.35 -1.98
CA GLU A 59 8.26 8.84 -3.26
C GLU A 59 7.54 10.10 -3.72
N LEU A 60 6.23 10.15 -3.57
CA LEU A 60 5.45 11.35 -3.93
C LEU A 60 5.78 12.53 -3.02
N LEU A 61 6.03 12.28 -1.75
CA LEU A 61 6.38 13.34 -0.80
C LEU A 61 7.69 14.01 -1.13
N LYS A 62 8.60 13.33 -1.80
CA LYS A 62 9.87 13.91 -2.24
C LYS A 62 9.71 14.89 -3.39
N GLN A 63 8.55 14.89 -4.04
CA GLN A 63 8.25 15.78 -5.16
C GLN A 63 7.50 17.00 -4.64
N LYS A 64 8.19 18.13 -4.53
CA LYS A 64 7.64 19.34 -3.91
C LYS A 64 6.45 19.95 -4.64
N ASP A 65 6.30 19.69 -5.92
CA ASP A 65 5.20 20.20 -6.72
C ASP A 65 3.89 19.43 -6.49
N ILE A 66 3.95 18.27 -5.84
CA ILE A 66 2.75 17.50 -5.50
C ILE A 66 2.26 17.93 -4.13
N LYS A 67 1.01 18.37 -4.06
CA LYS A 67 0.42 18.78 -2.79
C LYS A 67 0.19 17.57 -1.88
N ILE A 68 0.57 17.70 -0.62
CA ILE A 68 0.44 16.61 0.35
C ILE A 68 -1.00 16.10 0.44
N ASN A 69 -2.00 17.00 0.41
CA ASN A 69 -3.40 16.60 0.54
C ASN A 69 -3.94 15.86 -0.69
N HIS A 70 -3.20 15.81 -1.79
CA HIS A 70 -3.58 15.02 -2.96
C HIS A 70 -3.03 13.59 -2.90
N ILE A 71 -2.02 13.35 -2.08
CA ILE A 71 -1.34 12.06 -2.04
C ILE A 71 -2.26 10.89 -1.63
N PRO A 72 -3.14 11.04 -0.61
CA PRO A 72 -3.97 9.90 -0.22
C PRO A 72 -4.78 9.32 -1.38
N GLU A 73 -5.37 10.18 -2.21
CA GLU A 73 -6.12 9.73 -3.37
C GLU A 73 -5.22 9.05 -4.40
N MET A 74 -4.05 9.60 -4.61
CA MET A 74 -3.09 9.08 -5.60
C MET A 74 -2.62 7.66 -5.27
N ILE A 75 -2.58 7.32 -3.98
CA ILE A 75 -2.13 5.99 -3.56
C ILE A 75 -3.29 5.05 -3.22
N GLY A 76 -4.53 5.49 -3.45
CA GLY A 76 -5.69 4.63 -3.29
C GLY A 76 -6.29 4.55 -1.90
N ILE A 77 -5.88 5.42 -0.98
CA ILE A 77 -6.42 5.42 0.37
C ILE A 77 -7.67 6.29 0.49
N GLY A 78 -7.67 7.48 -0.09
CA GLY A 78 -8.85 8.34 -0.15
C GLY A 78 -9.17 9.14 1.11
N ASP A 79 -8.86 8.64 2.30
CA ASP A 79 -9.13 9.32 3.56
C ASP A 79 -7.83 9.94 4.09
N ALA A 80 -7.77 11.27 4.11
CA ALA A 80 -6.55 11.99 4.49
C ALA A 80 -6.16 11.77 5.96
N LYS A 81 -7.14 11.69 6.85
CA LYS A 81 -6.85 11.45 8.27
C LYS A 81 -6.30 10.05 8.50
N TYR A 82 -6.92 9.06 7.88
CA TYR A 82 -6.46 7.70 7.96
C TYR A 82 -5.04 7.57 7.39
N PHE A 83 -4.82 8.20 6.24
CA PHE A 83 -3.49 8.20 5.61
C PHE A 83 -2.44 8.78 6.54
N SER A 84 -2.66 9.98 7.10
CA SER A 84 -1.69 10.64 7.97
C SER A 84 -1.36 9.80 9.19
N LYS A 85 -2.38 9.20 9.79
CA LYS A 85 -2.22 8.36 10.97
C LYS A 85 -1.39 7.11 10.64
N GLN A 86 -1.73 6.43 9.54
CA GLN A 86 -1.00 5.23 9.14
C GLN A 86 0.42 5.56 8.70
N PHE A 87 0.60 6.67 7.98
CA PHE A 87 1.93 7.10 7.53
C PHE A 87 2.84 7.36 8.74
N LYS A 88 2.35 8.08 9.74
CA LYS A 88 3.13 8.35 10.95
C LYS A 88 3.45 7.05 11.69
N LYS A 89 2.51 6.13 11.77
CA LYS A 89 2.71 4.84 12.43
C LYS A 89 3.81 4.02 11.73
N VAL A 90 3.83 4.04 10.41
CA VAL A 90 4.78 3.25 9.62
C VAL A 90 6.15 3.92 9.55
N SER A 91 6.19 5.24 9.36
CA SER A 91 7.45 5.96 9.10
C SER A 91 8.01 6.71 10.31
N GLY A 92 7.20 6.89 11.36
CA GLY A 92 7.62 7.68 12.53
C GLY A 92 7.44 9.18 12.36
N LEU A 93 7.07 9.66 11.18
CA LEU A 93 6.91 11.08 10.88
C LEU A 93 5.56 11.31 10.21
N THR A 94 5.00 12.50 10.41
CA THR A 94 3.83 12.91 9.64
C THR A 94 4.26 13.13 8.18
N PRO A 95 3.32 13.12 7.22
CA PRO A 95 3.67 13.42 5.84
C PRO A 95 4.39 14.77 5.67
N SER A 96 3.94 15.80 6.38
CA SER A 96 4.58 17.12 6.32
C SER A 96 6.00 17.09 6.85
N GLN A 97 6.22 16.38 7.97
CA GLN A 97 7.55 16.22 8.54
C GLN A 97 8.46 15.45 7.60
N TYR A 98 7.92 14.40 6.99
CA TYR A 98 8.70 13.60 6.05
C TYR A 98 9.18 14.45 4.87
N ARG A 99 8.29 15.25 4.29
CA ARG A 99 8.67 16.14 3.20
C ARG A 99 9.74 17.13 3.64
N LYS A 100 9.60 17.67 4.86
CA LYS A 100 10.56 18.63 5.39
C LYS A 100 11.97 18.03 5.49
N PHE A 101 12.07 16.78 5.92
CA PHE A 101 13.37 16.16 6.14
C PHE A 101 13.94 15.47 4.90
N PHE A 102 13.12 14.97 4.02
CA PHE A 102 13.55 14.13 2.89
C PHE A 102 13.16 14.67 1.51
N GLY A 103 12.31 15.68 1.46
CA GLY A 103 11.84 16.28 0.22
C GLY A 103 12.75 17.29 -0.44
#